data_e755edfb31f54f0f793035297009f78f
#
_entry.id   e755edfb31f54f0f793035297009f78f
#
_cell.length_a   1.000
_cell.length_b   1.000
_cell.length_c   1.000
_cell.angle_alpha   90.00
_cell.angle_beta   90.00
_cell.angle_gamma   90.00
#
_symmetry.space_group_name_H-M   'P 1'
#
loop_
_entity.id
_entity.type
_entity.pdbx_description
1 polymer ?
#
loop_
_entity_poly.entity_id
_entity_poly.type
_entity_poly.pdbx_seq_one_letter_code
_entity_poly.pdbx_strand_id
1 'polypeptide(L)'
;MTPRMVLEGIYTPLITPFHADGQVDYDALGAVVEHLVASGVHGLISGGSTGENYAETVEERLEIARIITEKTAGRLPVIIGTGAMRTPDSIALAVGARDMGADAILLGTPPYSVPTERENALNALAIDRAADLPIILYNYPGRMSVEMGREFLDRVGRSKNVIGIKESSGDINRVHLLARDYPHIQLSCGMDDQALEFFAWGARSWICAGSNFLPEEHVYLYQTCAVEGDFAKGRRIMSAMMPLMRVLEQGGKFIQCVKHGVEVAGLYAGPMRPPLKGLNKEEKRELEQVIRTLKTTIKSIREGN
;
A
#
# COMPACT_ATOMS: atom_id res chain seq x y z
N MET A 1 6.44 23.22 -15.83
CA MET A 1 6.71 21.89 -15.26
C MET A 1 5.61 21.61 -14.26
N THR A 2 4.85 20.56 -14.45
CA THR A 2 3.88 20.10 -13.44
C THR A 2 4.64 19.80 -12.15
N PRO A 3 4.17 20.26 -10.97
CA PRO A 3 4.83 19.94 -9.71
C PRO A 3 4.99 18.44 -9.58
N ARG A 4 6.19 17.98 -9.21
CA ARG A 4 6.43 16.56 -8.95
C ARG A 4 5.56 16.14 -7.75
N MET A 5 4.81 15.04 -7.87
CA MET A 5 4.03 14.49 -6.75
C MET A 5 4.93 14.27 -5.53
N VAL A 6 4.49 14.74 -4.37
CA VAL A 6 5.15 14.52 -3.10
C VAL A 6 4.38 13.44 -2.35
N LEU A 7 5.10 12.40 -1.91
CA LEU A 7 4.52 11.31 -1.13
C LEU A 7 4.57 11.67 0.36
N GLU A 8 3.47 12.17 0.88
CA GLU A 8 3.34 12.53 2.30
C GLU A 8 2.03 11.95 2.86
N GLY A 9 2.13 11.34 4.04
CA GLY A 9 0.97 10.82 4.77
C GLY A 9 0.72 9.33 4.59
N ILE A 10 -0.50 8.95 4.88
CA ILE A 10 -1.00 7.57 4.83
C ILE A 10 -1.67 7.32 3.49
N TYR A 11 -1.14 6.35 2.75
CA TYR A 11 -1.74 5.86 1.51
C TYR A 11 -2.33 4.48 1.75
N THR A 12 -3.64 4.35 1.53
CA THR A 12 -4.35 3.09 1.78
C THR A 12 -4.43 2.25 0.51
N PRO A 13 -3.78 1.07 0.47
CA PRO A 13 -4.03 0.09 -0.57
C PRO A 13 -5.38 -0.56 -0.30
N LEU A 14 -6.40 -0.25 -1.13
CA LEU A 14 -7.77 -0.68 -0.91
C LEU A 14 -7.91 -2.20 -1.04
N ILE A 15 -8.83 -2.76 -0.25
CA ILE A 15 -9.37 -4.08 -0.53
C ILE A 15 -10.29 -4.02 -1.76
N THR A 16 -10.46 -5.16 -2.43
CA THR A 16 -11.51 -5.33 -3.45
C THR A 16 -12.63 -6.18 -2.85
N PRO A 17 -13.82 -5.61 -2.64
CA PRO A 17 -14.99 -6.40 -2.22
C PRO A 17 -15.45 -7.33 -3.33
N PHE A 18 -15.80 -8.56 -2.97
CA PHE A 18 -16.37 -9.54 -3.91
C PHE A 18 -17.72 -10.05 -3.40
N HIS A 19 -18.63 -10.32 -4.33
CA HIS A 19 -19.84 -11.09 -4.07
C HIS A 19 -19.51 -12.58 -3.79
N ALA A 20 -20.48 -13.32 -3.28
CA ALA A 20 -20.30 -14.74 -2.96
C ALA A 20 -19.96 -15.61 -4.19
N ASP A 21 -20.32 -15.18 -5.39
CA ASP A 21 -20.00 -15.82 -6.66
C ASP A 21 -18.61 -15.44 -7.20
N GLY A 22 -17.90 -14.55 -6.52
CA GLY A 22 -16.57 -14.07 -6.87
C GLY A 22 -16.55 -12.88 -7.84
N GLN A 23 -17.70 -12.32 -8.22
CA GLN A 23 -17.71 -11.06 -8.98
C GLN A 23 -17.35 -9.88 -8.09
N VAL A 24 -16.79 -8.81 -8.69
CA VAL A 24 -16.46 -7.58 -7.96
C VAL A 24 -17.74 -6.86 -7.55
N ASP A 25 -17.84 -6.50 -6.27
CA ASP A 25 -18.91 -5.66 -5.73
C ASP A 25 -18.51 -4.18 -5.83
N TYR A 26 -18.85 -3.55 -6.93
CA TYR A 26 -18.51 -2.15 -7.20
C TYR A 26 -19.24 -1.16 -6.28
N ASP A 27 -20.42 -1.49 -5.78
CA ASP A 27 -21.14 -0.64 -4.84
C ASP A 27 -20.45 -0.63 -3.46
N ALA A 28 -20.07 -1.81 -2.98
CA ALA A 28 -19.29 -1.93 -1.75
C ALA A 28 -17.90 -1.29 -1.90
N LEU A 29 -17.24 -1.42 -3.06
CA LEU A 29 -15.98 -0.73 -3.36
C LEU A 29 -16.15 0.78 -3.26
N GLY A 30 -17.23 1.32 -3.83
CA GLY A 30 -17.56 2.75 -3.72
C GLY A 30 -17.74 3.20 -2.27
N ALA A 31 -18.40 2.39 -1.43
CA ALA A 31 -18.57 2.68 0.00
C ALA A 31 -17.22 2.69 0.76
N VAL A 32 -16.31 1.77 0.43
CA VAL A 32 -14.95 1.76 1.00
C VAL A 32 -14.18 3.02 0.60
N VAL A 33 -14.26 3.46 -0.67
CA VAL A 33 -13.63 4.71 -1.11
C VAL A 33 -14.15 5.90 -0.32
N GLU A 34 -15.47 6.06 -0.20
CA GLU A 34 -16.08 7.20 0.53
C GLU A 34 -15.68 7.19 2.01
N HIS A 35 -15.66 6.03 2.64
CA HIS A 35 -15.20 5.88 4.03
C HIS A 35 -13.77 6.36 4.19
N LEU A 36 -12.85 5.93 3.33
CA LEU A 36 -11.43 6.29 3.41
C LEU A 36 -11.21 7.78 3.14
N VAL A 37 -11.90 8.35 2.14
CA VAL A 37 -11.86 9.80 1.88
C VAL A 37 -12.32 10.60 3.11
N ALA A 38 -13.37 10.15 3.78
CA ALA A 38 -13.89 10.82 4.99
C ALA A 38 -12.99 10.62 6.23
N SER A 39 -12.15 9.59 6.25
CA SER A 39 -11.34 9.21 7.41
C SER A 39 -10.00 9.94 7.53
N GLY A 40 -9.68 10.85 6.60
CA GLY A 40 -8.47 11.68 6.65
C GLY A 40 -7.18 10.97 6.23
N VAL A 41 -7.25 9.85 5.49
CA VAL A 41 -6.07 9.30 4.80
C VAL A 41 -5.61 10.25 3.69
N HIS A 42 -4.37 10.13 3.25
CA HIS A 42 -3.74 11.11 2.35
C HIS A 42 -3.70 10.67 0.88
N GLY A 43 -4.08 9.42 0.61
CA GLY A 43 -4.16 8.89 -0.74
C GLY A 43 -4.66 7.46 -0.80
N LEU A 44 -5.07 7.03 -1.97
CA LEU A 44 -5.65 5.72 -2.23
C LEU A 44 -4.81 4.96 -3.25
N ILE A 45 -4.68 3.63 -3.07
CA ILE A 45 -3.97 2.77 -4.01
C ILE A 45 -4.90 1.64 -4.47
N SER A 46 -5.18 1.60 -5.78
CA SER A 46 -5.89 0.51 -6.45
C SER A 46 -4.93 -0.57 -6.94
N GLY A 47 -5.39 -1.80 -7.08
CA GLY A 47 -4.64 -2.87 -7.77
C GLY A 47 -3.36 -3.31 -7.05
N GLY A 48 -3.27 -3.09 -5.73
CA GLY A 48 -2.20 -3.64 -4.89
C GLY A 48 -2.49 -5.08 -4.43
N SER A 49 -1.52 -5.69 -3.73
CA SER A 49 -1.69 -7.04 -3.15
C SER A 49 -2.87 -7.11 -2.19
N THR A 50 -3.15 -6.02 -1.46
CA THR A 50 -4.26 -5.91 -0.53
C THR A 50 -5.62 -6.03 -1.22
N GLY A 51 -5.73 -5.55 -2.47
CA GLY A 51 -6.91 -5.67 -3.31
C GLY A 51 -7.03 -7.00 -4.06
N GLU A 52 -6.14 -7.97 -3.79
CA GLU A 52 -6.14 -9.29 -4.45
C GLU A 52 -5.87 -9.21 -5.98
N ASN A 53 -5.04 -8.27 -6.41
CA ASN A 53 -4.72 -8.04 -7.83
C ASN A 53 -4.22 -9.29 -8.58
N TYR A 54 -3.65 -10.26 -7.86
CA TYR A 54 -3.20 -11.55 -8.39
C TYR A 54 -4.36 -12.49 -8.78
N ALA A 55 -5.58 -12.20 -8.30
CA ALA A 55 -6.81 -12.96 -8.58
C ALA A 55 -7.78 -12.20 -9.50
N GLU A 56 -7.35 -11.07 -10.05
CA GLU A 56 -8.13 -10.19 -10.94
C GLU A 56 -7.60 -10.26 -12.37
N THR A 57 -8.47 -10.15 -13.36
CA THR A 57 -8.07 -9.95 -14.77
C THR A 57 -7.58 -8.52 -14.99
N VAL A 58 -6.90 -8.26 -16.12
CA VAL A 58 -6.48 -6.90 -16.48
C VAL A 58 -7.69 -5.97 -16.61
N GLU A 59 -8.77 -6.47 -17.21
CA GLU A 59 -10.02 -5.74 -17.42
C GLU A 59 -10.69 -5.38 -16.08
N GLU A 60 -10.76 -6.33 -15.14
CA GLU A 60 -11.28 -6.07 -13.79
C GLU A 60 -10.42 -5.02 -13.06
N ARG A 61 -9.09 -5.14 -13.14
CA ARG A 61 -8.18 -4.17 -12.51
C ARG A 61 -8.35 -2.76 -13.06
N LEU A 62 -8.55 -2.62 -14.37
CA LEU A 62 -8.83 -1.32 -15.00
C LEU A 62 -10.19 -0.76 -14.57
N GLU A 63 -11.22 -1.61 -14.50
CA GLU A 63 -12.55 -1.17 -14.07
C GLU A 63 -12.57 -0.79 -12.57
N ILE A 64 -11.93 -1.57 -11.70
CA ILE A 64 -11.75 -1.23 -10.28
C ILE A 64 -11.02 0.13 -10.14
N ALA A 65 -9.93 0.31 -10.88
CA ALA A 65 -9.18 1.56 -10.86
C ALA A 65 -10.01 2.75 -11.34
N ARG A 66 -10.83 2.57 -12.39
CA ARG A 66 -11.74 3.59 -12.90
C ARG A 66 -12.76 4.00 -11.84
N ILE A 67 -13.43 3.03 -11.20
CA ILE A 67 -14.42 3.29 -10.15
C ILE A 67 -13.77 4.04 -8.96
N ILE A 68 -12.60 3.61 -8.52
CA ILE A 68 -11.88 4.29 -7.42
C ILE A 68 -11.55 5.74 -7.80
N THR A 69 -11.03 5.97 -9.01
CA THR A 69 -10.67 7.31 -9.49
C THR A 69 -11.90 8.22 -9.59
N GLU A 70 -12.97 7.72 -10.19
CA GLU A 70 -14.23 8.48 -10.33
C GLU A 70 -14.86 8.79 -8.97
N LYS A 71 -14.94 7.81 -8.07
CA LYS A 71 -15.49 8.01 -6.72
C LYS A 71 -14.63 8.94 -5.87
N THR A 72 -13.31 8.86 -6.01
CA THR A 72 -12.41 9.80 -5.31
C THR A 72 -12.60 11.24 -5.81
N ALA A 73 -12.91 11.42 -7.07
CA ALA A 73 -13.25 12.71 -7.68
C ALA A 73 -12.22 13.83 -7.39
N GLY A 74 -10.93 13.49 -7.42
CA GLY A 74 -9.82 14.43 -7.15
C GLY A 74 -9.70 14.89 -5.70
N ARG A 75 -10.46 14.33 -4.75
CA ARG A 75 -10.37 14.68 -3.33
C ARG A 75 -9.08 14.19 -2.66
N LEU A 76 -8.51 13.10 -3.18
CA LEU A 76 -7.24 12.52 -2.76
C LEU A 76 -6.48 12.04 -4.00
N PRO A 77 -5.15 11.98 -3.97
CA PRO A 77 -4.37 11.32 -5.01
C PRO A 77 -4.69 9.83 -5.09
N VAL A 78 -4.81 9.33 -6.33
CA VAL A 78 -5.04 7.91 -6.64
C VAL A 78 -3.84 7.33 -7.37
N ILE A 79 -3.28 6.26 -6.81
CA ILE A 79 -2.14 5.53 -7.35
C ILE A 79 -2.65 4.18 -7.85
N ILE A 80 -2.27 3.78 -9.07
CA ILE A 80 -2.70 2.51 -9.66
C ILE A 80 -1.54 1.52 -9.65
N GLY A 81 -1.76 0.35 -9.04
CA GLY A 81 -0.84 -0.79 -9.10
C GLY A 81 -0.83 -1.39 -10.51
N THR A 82 0.35 -1.44 -11.14
CA THR A 82 0.51 -1.89 -12.52
C THR A 82 1.39 -3.13 -12.67
N GLY A 83 1.92 -3.66 -11.55
CA GLY A 83 2.70 -4.89 -11.58
C GLY A 83 1.88 -6.06 -12.12
N ALA A 84 2.47 -6.83 -13.06
CA ALA A 84 1.87 -8.03 -13.64
C ALA A 84 2.98 -9.04 -13.99
N MET A 85 2.59 -10.29 -14.29
CA MET A 85 3.55 -11.32 -14.72
C MET A 85 4.17 -11.00 -16.09
N ARG A 86 3.40 -10.40 -16.99
CA ARG A 86 3.82 -10.09 -18.35
C ARG A 86 4.00 -8.60 -18.52
N THR A 87 5.10 -8.18 -19.14
CA THR A 87 5.35 -6.76 -19.46
C THR A 87 4.21 -6.11 -20.25
N PRO A 88 3.59 -6.75 -21.28
CA PRO A 88 2.46 -6.14 -21.99
C PRO A 88 1.25 -5.83 -21.08
N ASP A 89 0.96 -6.67 -20.09
CA ASP A 89 -0.15 -6.44 -19.15
C ASP A 89 0.18 -5.26 -18.22
N SER A 90 1.42 -5.17 -17.73
CA SER A 90 1.87 -4.01 -16.95
C SER A 90 1.79 -2.72 -17.75
N ILE A 91 2.15 -2.76 -19.04
CA ILE A 91 2.03 -1.61 -19.95
C ILE A 91 0.55 -1.23 -20.14
N ALA A 92 -0.34 -2.20 -20.39
CA ALA A 92 -1.77 -1.95 -20.56
C ALA A 92 -2.38 -1.28 -19.31
N LEU A 93 -2.04 -1.79 -18.11
CA LEU A 93 -2.47 -1.20 -16.85
C LEU A 93 -1.92 0.22 -16.65
N ALA A 94 -0.66 0.47 -17.00
CA ALA A 94 -0.01 1.77 -16.85
C ALA A 94 -0.57 2.81 -17.83
N VAL A 95 -0.85 2.41 -19.07
CA VAL A 95 -1.52 3.26 -20.06
C VAL A 95 -2.96 3.56 -19.62
N GLY A 96 -3.70 2.53 -19.17
CA GLY A 96 -5.04 2.74 -18.63
C GLY A 96 -5.05 3.69 -17.40
N ALA A 97 -4.07 3.57 -16.51
CA ALA A 97 -3.91 4.49 -15.37
C ALA A 97 -3.74 5.94 -15.83
N ARG A 98 -2.88 6.17 -16.83
CA ARG A 98 -2.72 7.51 -17.43
C ARG A 98 -4.03 8.02 -18.03
N ASP A 99 -4.70 7.20 -18.82
CA ASP A 99 -5.89 7.61 -19.59
C ASP A 99 -7.09 7.90 -18.67
N MET A 100 -7.16 7.31 -17.47
CA MET A 100 -8.16 7.62 -16.45
C MET A 100 -7.75 8.78 -15.50
N GLY A 101 -6.55 9.36 -15.67
CA GLY A 101 -6.10 10.50 -14.89
C GLY A 101 -5.56 10.16 -13.50
N ALA A 102 -4.98 8.98 -13.33
CA ALA A 102 -4.28 8.63 -12.09
C ALA A 102 -3.10 9.56 -11.81
N ASP A 103 -2.79 9.81 -10.54
CA ASP A 103 -1.69 10.69 -10.11
C ASP A 103 -0.32 10.01 -10.21
N ALA A 104 -0.27 8.69 -10.05
CA ALA A 104 0.94 7.88 -10.16
C ALA A 104 0.61 6.40 -10.38
N ILE A 105 1.65 5.63 -10.70
CA ILE A 105 1.59 4.16 -10.71
C ILE A 105 2.48 3.56 -9.63
N LEU A 106 2.05 2.40 -9.07
CA LEU A 106 2.85 1.57 -8.18
C LEU A 106 3.35 0.35 -8.97
N LEU A 107 4.66 0.25 -9.13
CA LEU A 107 5.30 -0.73 -10.01
C LEU A 107 6.19 -1.69 -9.22
N GLY A 108 5.77 -2.95 -9.12
CA GLY A 108 6.59 -4.05 -8.57
C GLY A 108 7.36 -4.81 -9.64
N THR A 109 8.31 -5.64 -9.22
CA THR A 109 8.99 -6.62 -10.07
C THR A 109 7.97 -7.66 -10.58
N PRO A 110 8.06 -8.13 -11.83
CA PRO A 110 7.27 -9.27 -12.30
C PRO A 110 7.50 -10.50 -11.40
N PRO A 111 6.45 -11.03 -10.76
CA PRO A 111 6.59 -12.19 -9.88
C PRO A 111 6.88 -13.46 -10.70
N TYR A 112 7.39 -14.50 -10.05
CA TYR A 112 7.63 -15.83 -10.60
C TYR A 112 8.78 -15.94 -11.62
N SER A 113 8.95 -14.97 -12.54
CA SER A 113 9.99 -15.01 -13.59
C SER A 113 11.41 -14.77 -13.09
N VAL A 114 11.54 -14.21 -11.89
CA VAL A 114 12.84 -13.95 -11.23
C VAL A 114 13.86 -13.28 -12.16
N PRO A 115 13.53 -12.09 -12.72
CA PRO A 115 14.45 -11.40 -13.62
C PRO A 115 15.70 -10.92 -12.87
N THR A 116 16.82 -10.83 -13.58
CA THR A 116 18.01 -10.12 -13.07
C THR A 116 17.68 -8.64 -12.81
N GLU A 117 18.47 -7.96 -11.98
CA GLU A 117 18.28 -6.51 -11.71
C GLU A 117 18.25 -5.69 -13.02
N ARG A 118 19.10 -6.05 -13.99
CA ARG A 118 19.14 -5.40 -15.30
C ARG A 118 17.86 -5.61 -16.10
N GLU A 119 17.37 -6.83 -16.19
CA GLU A 119 16.13 -7.16 -16.91
C GLU A 119 14.92 -6.49 -16.25
N ASN A 120 14.87 -6.49 -14.91
CA ASN A 120 13.85 -5.80 -14.16
C ASN A 120 13.87 -4.27 -14.42
N ALA A 121 15.07 -3.66 -14.45
CA ALA A 121 15.22 -2.25 -14.79
C ALA A 121 14.75 -1.94 -16.22
N LEU A 122 15.07 -2.80 -17.20
CA LEU A 122 14.60 -2.65 -18.58
C LEU A 122 13.07 -2.76 -18.67
N ASN A 123 12.46 -3.69 -17.92
CA ASN A 123 11.02 -3.82 -17.81
C ASN A 123 10.39 -2.54 -17.23
N ALA A 124 10.91 -2.03 -16.11
CA ALA A 124 10.43 -0.81 -15.48
C ALA A 124 10.53 0.41 -16.41
N LEU A 125 11.65 0.56 -17.14
CA LEU A 125 11.84 1.65 -18.11
C LEU A 125 10.96 1.50 -19.37
N ALA A 126 10.55 0.30 -19.75
CA ALA A 126 9.58 0.11 -20.83
C ALA A 126 8.18 0.58 -20.41
N ILE A 127 7.78 0.28 -19.18
CA ILE A 127 6.51 0.71 -18.61
C ILE A 127 6.50 2.24 -18.40
N ASP A 128 7.60 2.81 -17.90
CA ASP A 128 7.82 4.25 -17.75
C ASP A 128 7.57 5.01 -19.06
N ARG A 129 8.21 4.57 -20.15
CA ARG A 129 8.03 5.19 -21.48
C ARG A 129 6.59 5.10 -22.01
N ALA A 130 5.87 4.03 -21.67
CA ALA A 130 4.50 3.84 -22.13
C ALA A 130 3.49 4.70 -21.38
N ALA A 131 3.67 4.83 -20.06
CA ALA A 131 2.74 5.54 -19.19
C ALA A 131 3.00 7.05 -19.12
N ASP A 132 4.28 7.47 -19.07
CA ASP A 132 4.72 8.84 -18.77
C ASP A 132 4.02 9.46 -17.55
N LEU A 133 3.86 8.63 -16.51
CA LEU A 133 3.29 9.00 -15.21
C LEU A 133 4.36 8.91 -14.11
N PRO A 134 4.18 9.61 -12.98
CA PRO A 134 4.98 9.38 -11.78
C PRO A 134 4.95 7.90 -11.37
N ILE A 135 6.13 7.34 -11.01
CA ILE A 135 6.30 5.93 -10.64
C ILE A 135 6.78 5.84 -9.21
N ILE A 136 6.05 5.07 -8.42
CA ILE A 136 6.48 4.57 -7.12
C ILE A 136 6.90 3.13 -7.31
N LEU A 137 8.17 2.84 -7.12
CA LEU A 137 8.69 1.47 -7.16
C LEU A 137 8.15 0.69 -5.97
N TYR A 138 7.97 -0.63 -6.11
CA TYR A 138 7.54 -1.48 -5.02
C TYR A 138 8.51 -2.65 -4.85
N ASN A 139 9.38 -2.53 -3.85
CA ASN A 139 10.34 -3.55 -3.49
C ASN A 139 9.76 -4.49 -2.43
N TYR A 140 9.43 -5.72 -2.83
CA TYR A 140 8.94 -6.75 -1.94
C TYR A 140 9.51 -8.12 -2.29
N PRO A 141 10.80 -8.38 -2.01
CA PRO A 141 11.46 -9.63 -2.37
C PRO A 141 10.78 -10.87 -1.76
N GLY A 142 10.14 -10.76 -0.62
CA GLY A 142 9.36 -11.84 -0.02
C GLY A 142 8.21 -12.39 -0.88
N ARG A 143 7.69 -11.59 -1.81
CA ARG A 143 6.64 -12.01 -2.78
C ARG A 143 7.13 -12.08 -4.22
N MET A 144 8.09 -11.24 -4.58
CA MET A 144 8.57 -11.13 -5.97
C MET A 144 9.82 -11.96 -6.21
N SER A 145 10.46 -12.51 -5.15
CA SER A 145 11.72 -13.27 -5.20
C SER A 145 12.91 -12.51 -5.80
N VAL A 146 12.77 -11.22 -6.03
CA VAL A 146 13.81 -10.33 -6.58
C VAL A 146 13.83 -9.03 -5.79
N GLU A 147 15.02 -8.59 -5.41
CA GLU A 147 15.25 -7.28 -4.81
C GLU A 147 15.53 -6.22 -5.87
N MET A 148 15.03 -5.02 -5.67
CA MET A 148 15.41 -3.83 -6.43
C MET A 148 16.73 -3.28 -5.87
N GLY A 149 17.85 -3.95 -6.19
CA GLY A 149 19.19 -3.65 -5.69
C GLY A 149 19.79 -2.39 -6.30
N ARG A 150 21.11 -2.18 -6.04
CA ARG A 150 21.82 -0.99 -6.52
C ARG A 150 21.86 -0.88 -8.04
N GLU A 151 22.11 -1.99 -8.75
CA GLU A 151 22.16 -1.97 -10.22
C GLU A 151 20.80 -1.57 -10.81
N PHE A 152 19.70 -2.06 -10.22
CA PHE A 152 18.36 -1.65 -10.62
C PHE A 152 18.13 -0.15 -10.35
N LEU A 153 18.38 0.31 -9.12
CA LEU A 153 18.15 1.70 -8.71
C LEU A 153 18.98 2.71 -9.51
N ASP A 154 20.25 2.41 -9.78
CA ASP A 154 21.14 3.25 -10.59
C ASP A 154 20.66 3.44 -12.03
N ARG A 155 19.95 2.43 -12.58
CA ARG A 155 19.38 2.49 -13.92
C ARG A 155 18.07 3.26 -13.97
N VAL A 156 17.13 2.93 -13.09
CA VAL A 156 15.78 3.51 -13.09
C VAL A 156 15.73 4.87 -12.44
N GLY A 157 16.56 5.14 -11.44
CA GLY A 157 16.59 6.40 -10.71
C GLY A 157 16.99 7.62 -11.56
N ARG A 158 17.44 7.40 -12.79
CA ARG A 158 17.70 8.48 -13.78
C ARG A 158 16.43 8.93 -14.50
N SER A 159 15.36 8.17 -14.43
CA SER A 159 14.07 8.62 -14.98
C SER A 159 13.46 9.72 -14.12
N LYS A 160 12.99 10.78 -14.79
CA LYS A 160 12.26 11.87 -14.13
C LYS A 160 10.95 11.40 -13.49
N ASN A 161 10.40 10.29 -13.97
CA ASN A 161 9.11 9.76 -13.51
C ASN A 161 9.26 8.87 -12.28
N VAL A 162 10.44 8.29 -11.99
CA VAL A 162 10.68 7.55 -10.76
C VAL A 162 10.78 8.53 -9.59
N ILE A 163 9.68 8.63 -8.81
CA ILE A 163 9.55 9.63 -7.75
C ILE A 163 9.76 9.05 -6.36
N GLY A 164 9.53 7.75 -6.17
CA GLY A 164 9.59 7.13 -4.84
C GLY A 164 9.71 5.62 -4.90
N ILE A 165 9.90 5.03 -3.73
CA ILE A 165 9.93 3.59 -3.52
C ILE A 165 9.15 3.22 -2.26
N LYS A 166 8.20 2.29 -2.40
CA LYS A 166 7.62 1.53 -1.30
C LYS A 166 8.57 0.39 -0.95
N GLU A 167 9.24 0.50 0.19
CA GLU A 167 10.18 -0.51 0.65
C GLU A 167 9.46 -1.48 1.61
N SER A 168 9.43 -2.76 1.24
CA SER A 168 8.72 -3.82 1.96
C SER A 168 9.57 -5.09 2.13
N SER A 169 10.90 -4.98 2.10
CA SER A 169 11.77 -6.14 2.27
C SER A 169 11.82 -6.66 3.71
N GLY A 170 11.52 -5.80 4.70
CA GLY A 170 11.72 -6.09 6.11
C GLY A 170 13.18 -5.91 6.57
N ASP A 171 14.11 -5.61 5.67
CA ASP A 171 15.51 -5.34 6.00
C ASP A 171 15.74 -3.84 6.26
N ILE A 172 15.98 -3.49 7.51
CA ILE A 172 16.24 -2.10 7.92
C ILE A 172 17.48 -1.50 7.24
N ASN A 173 18.45 -2.31 6.81
CA ASN A 173 19.61 -1.82 6.08
C ASN A 173 19.24 -1.23 4.72
N ARG A 174 18.13 -1.68 4.14
CA ARG A 174 17.57 -1.10 2.91
C ARG A 174 17.07 0.33 3.14
N VAL A 175 16.45 0.57 4.29
CA VAL A 175 15.99 1.93 4.68
C VAL A 175 17.20 2.86 4.78
N HIS A 176 18.29 2.42 5.45
CA HIS A 176 19.53 3.18 5.56
C HIS A 176 20.16 3.48 4.20
N LEU A 177 20.22 2.47 3.33
CA LEU A 177 20.75 2.59 1.97
C LEU A 177 19.96 3.60 1.14
N LEU A 178 18.63 3.49 1.13
CA LEU A 178 17.76 4.37 0.35
C LEU A 178 17.82 5.81 0.84
N ALA A 179 17.72 6.02 2.14
CA ALA A 179 17.75 7.35 2.74
C ALA A 179 19.11 8.07 2.50
N ARG A 180 20.23 7.32 2.54
CA ARG A 180 21.56 7.90 2.41
C ARG A 180 22.03 8.02 0.95
N ASP A 181 21.86 6.95 0.16
CA ASP A 181 22.49 6.85 -1.15
C ASP A 181 21.52 7.24 -2.31
N TYR A 182 20.21 7.24 -2.06
CA TYR A 182 19.17 7.58 -3.04
C TYR A 182 18.16 8.64 -2.53
N PRO A 183 18.63 9.78 -1.96
CA PRO A 183 17.73 10.77 -1.34
C PRO A 183 16.78 11.45 -2.34
N HIS A 184 17.00 11.30 -3.64
CA HIS A 184 16.16 11.81 -4.70
C HIS A 184 14.95 10.90 -5.00
N ILE A 185 14.95 9.66 -4.49
CA ILE A 185 13.83 8.71 -4.54
C ILE A 185 13.12 8.76 -3.18
N GLN A 186 11.89 9.26 -3.15
CA GLN A 186 11.14 9.40 -1.90
C GLN A 186 10.91 8.05 -1.25
N LEU A 187 11.38 7.87 -0.02
CA LEU A 187 11.20 6.65 0.74
C LEU A 187 9.78 6.59 1.33
N SER A 188 9.05 5.51 1.05
CA SER A 188 7.75 5.20 1.65
C SER A 188 7.82 3.89 2.42
N CYS A 189 7.29 3.89 3.64
CA CYS A 189 7.18 2.66 4.42
C CYS A 189 6.17 1.71 3.76
N GLY A 190 6.58 0.47 3.60
CA GLY A 190 5.75 -0.62 3.09
C GLY A 190 5.78 -1.85 3.99
N MET A 191 6.47 -1.76 5.14
CA MET A 191 6.56 -2.79 6.16
C MET A 191 5.95 -2.25 7.45
N ASP A 192 4.71 -2.65 7.73
CA ASP A 192 3.87 -1.98 8.71
C ASP A 192 4.45 -2.02 10.14
N ASP A 193 5.14 -3.09 10.52
CA ASP A 193 5.79 -3.25 11.82
C ASP A 193 7.09 -2.43 11.99
N GLN A 194 7.59 -1.77 10.94
CA GLN A 194 8.79 -0.93 10.93
C GLN A 194 8.49 0.56 10.68
N ALA A 195 7.23 0.99 10.76
CA ALA A 195 6.84 2.35 10.39
C ALA A 195 7.58 3.43 11.21
N LEU A 196 7.80 3.19 12.49
CA LEU A 196 8.53 4.12 13.37
C LEU A 196 9.96 4.35 12.89
N GLU A 197 10.67 3.28 12.53
CA GLU A 197 12.04 3.32 12.03
C GLU A 197 12.11 4.05 10.68
N PHE A 198 11.16 3.78 9.77
CA PHE A 198 11.08 4.50 8.50
C PHE A 198 10.93 6.01 8.70
N PHE A 199 10.05 6.46 9.61
CA PHE A 199 9.89 7.87 9.92
C PHE A 199 11.15 8.47 10.54
N ALA A 200 11.84 7.73 11.42
CA ALA A 200 13.10 8.15 12.00
C ALA A 200 14.22 8.35 10.94
N TRP A 201 14.15 7.62 9.83
CA TRP A 201 15.06 7.74 8.68
C TRP A 201 14.53 8.66 7.57
N GLY A 202 13.52 9.48 7.87
CA GLY A 202 13.06 10.55 6.99
C GLY A 202 11.99 10.14 5.96
N ALA A 203 11.43 8.93 6.03
CA ALA A 203 10.25 8.61 5.25
C ALA A 203 9.10 9.55 5.64
N ARG A 204 8.40 10.07 4.64
CA ARG A 204 7.27 10.97 4.85
C ARG A 204 5.93 10.36 4.46
N SER A 205 5.94 9.09 4.05
CA SER A 205 4.73 8.36 3.69
C SER A 205 4.77 6.92 4.17
N TRP A 206 3.59 6.39 4.37
CA TRP A 206 3.38 5.00 4.74
C TRP A 206 2.23 4.42 3.93
N ILE A 207 2.51 3.38 3.17
CA ILE A 207 1.53 2.61 2.40
C ILE A 207 1.17 1.39 3.22
N CYS A 208 0.07 1.45 3.97
CA CYS A 208 -0.31 0.47 4.99
C CYS A 208 -1.72 -0.09 4.79
N ALA A 209 -1.86 -1.40 4.89
CA ALA A 209 -3.16 -2.05 4.71
C ALA A 209 -4.09 -1.91 5.93
N GLY A 210 -3.54 -1.78 7.13
CA GLY A 210 -4.31 -1.57 8.36
C GLY A 210 -5.16 -0.31 8.32
N SER A 211 -4.78 0.70 7.52
CA SER A 211 -5.56 1.92 7.33
C SER A 211 -6.90 1.71 6.62
N ASN A 212 -7.17 0.54 6.02
CA ASN A 212 -8.51 0.20 5.53
C ASN A 212 -9.58 0.15 6.63
N PHE A 213 -9.20 -0.11 7.88
CA PHE A 213 -10.13 -0.27 9.00
C PHE A 213 -9.72 0.47 10.28
N LEU A 214 -8.50 1.01 10.34
CA LEU A 214 -7.96 1.81 11.43
C LEU A 214 -7.25 3.06 10.87
N PRO A 215 -7.90 3.85 10.00
CA PRO A 215 -7.25 4.98 9.34
C PRO A 215 -6.75 6.03 10.34
N GLU A 216 -7.55 6.35 11.35
CA GLU A 216 -7.22 7.39 12.34
C GLU A 216 -5.99 7.04 13.18
N GLU A 217 -5.80 5.77 13.53
CA GLU A 217 -4.66 5.30 14.31
C GLU A 217 -3.35 5.39 13.50
N HIS A 218 -3.42 5.04 12.20
CA HIS A 218 -2.28 5.15 11.30
C HIS A 218 -1.92 6.62 11.02
N VAL A 219 -2.92 7.46 10.76
CA VAL A 219 -2.72 8.92 10.61
C VAL A 219 -2.11 9.51 11.88
N TYR A 220 -2.55 9.07 13.07
CA TYR A 220 -2.03 9.57 14.33
C TYR A 220 -0.55 9.24 14.53
N LEU A 221 -0.11 8.02 14.22
CA LEU A 221 1.30 7.68 14.26
C LEU A 221 2.13 8.53 13.27
N TYR A 222 1.63 8.68 12.04
CA TYR A 222 2.26 9.51 11.03
C TYR A 222 2.42 10.97 11.49
N GLN A 223 1.34 11.59 11.96
CA GLN A 223 1.36 12.97 12.47
C GLN A 223 2.37 13.12 13.59
N THR A 224 2.33 12.22 14.57
CA THR A 224 3.23 12.27 15.74
C THR A 224 4.70 12.14 15.34
N CYS A 225 5.05 11.22 14.44
CA CYS A 225 6.45 10.95 14.11
C CYS A 225 6.97 11.81 12.95
N ALA A 226 6.24 11.84 11.82
CA ALA A 226 6.75 12.43 10.59
C ALA A 226 6.50 13.95 10.51
N VAL A 227 5.47 14.47 11.20
CA VAL A 227 5.12 15.89 11.19
C VAL A 227 5.59 16.59 12.46
N GLU A 228 5.25 16.06 13.65
CA GLU A 228 5.59 16.67 14.94
C GLU A 228 7.01 16.31 15.41
N GLY A 229 7.59 15.21 14.94
CA GLY A 229 8.92 14.74 15.35
C GLY A 229 8.96 14.15 16.76
N ASP A 230 7.81 13.83 17.35
CA ASP A 230 7.72 13.25 18.70
C ASP A 230 7.87 11.72 18.67
N PHE A 231 9.10 11.25 18.53
CA PHE A 231 9.40 9.82 18.51
C PHE A 231 9.21 9.12 19.87
N ALA A 232 9.22 9.88 20.98
CA ALA A 232 8.95 9.31 22.30
C ALA A 232 7.47 8.87 22.40
N LYS A 233 6.56 9.75 22.00
CA LYS A 233 5.13 9.45 21.88
C LYS A 233 4.86 8.44 20.76
N GLY A 234 5.53 8.58 19.62
CA GLY A 234 5.45 7.64 18.49
C GLY A 234 5.77 6.22 18.89
N ARG A 235 6.79 5.99 19.70
CA ARG A 235 7.13 4.68 20.24
C ARG A 235 6.01 4.10 21.12
N ARG A 236 5.31 4.92 21.91
CA ARG A 236 4.13 4.45 22.70
C ARG A 236 3.01 4.02 21.78
N ILE A 237 2.73 4.81 20.74
CA ILE A 237 1.70 4.50 19.73
C ILE A 237 2.07 3.21 18.98
N MET A 238 3.31 3.11 18.48
CA MET A 238 3.77 1.92 17.75
C MET A 238 3.74 0.67 18.63
N SER A 239 4.13 0.78 19.91
CA SER A 239 4.03 -0.34 20.86
C SER A 239 2.59 -0.84 21.04
N ALA A 240 1.61 0.08 21.04
CA ALA A 240 0.20 -0.30 21.07
C ALA A 240 -0.27 -0.95 19.75
N MET A 241 0.32 -0.58 18.61
CA MET A 241 0.00 -1.15 17.30
C MET A 241 0.68 -2.52 17.05
N MET A 242 1.78 -2.84 17.73
CA MET A 242 2.56 -4.07 17.49
C MET A 242 1.76 -5.37 17.55
N PRO A 243 0.76 -5.57 18.46
CA PRO A 243 -0.08 -6.76 18.41
C PRO A 243 -0.85 -6.91 17.10
N LEU A 244 -1.36 -5.79 16.54
CA LEU A 244 -2.01 -5.78 15.23
C LEU A 244 -1.03 -6.13 14.11
N MET A 245 0.15 -5.49 14.10
CA MET A 245 1.19 -5.75 13.10
C MET A 245 1.61 -7.21 13.08
N ARG A 246 1.72 -7.83 14.27
CA ARG A 246 2.04 -9.26 14.38
C ARG A 246 0.96 -10.15 13.77
N VAL A 247 -0.31 -9.86 14.01
CA VAL A 247 -1.42 -10.61 13.42
C VAL A 247 -1.45 -10.44 11.90
N LEU A 248 -1.22 -9.24 11.39
CA LEU A 248 -1.22 -8.96 9.96
C LEU A 248 0.00 -9.58 9.26
N GLU A 249 1.21 -9.29 9.72
CA GLU A 249 2.44 -9.62 8.99
C GLU A 249 2.93 -11.06 9.26
N GLN A 250 2.72 -11.58 10.47
CA GLN A 250 3.27 -12.87 10.89
C GLN A 250 2.22 -13.98 10.97
N GLY A 251 0.94 -13.65 10.95
CA GLY A 251 -0.17 -14.61 11.05
C GLY A 251 -0.44 -15.46 9.79
N GLY A 252 0.20 -15.14 8.67
CA GLY A 252 0.05 -15.88 7.40
C GLY A 252 -1.29 -15.68 6.68
N LYS A 253 -2.19 -14.84 7.20
CA LYS A 253 -3.53 -14.56 6.67
C LYS A 253 -3.80 -13.07 6.51
N PHE A 254 -2.85 -12.36 5.91
CA PHE A 254 -2.85 -10.91 5.79
C PHE A 254 -4.15 -10.35 5.18
N ILE A 255 -4.53 -10.79 3.98
CA ILE A 255 -5.72 -10.28 3.27
C ILE A 255 -7.00 -10.61 4.03
N GLN A 256 -7.09 -11.82 4.59
CA GLN A 256 -8.23 -12.26 5.39
C GLN A 256 -8.42 -11.37 6.62
N CYS A 257 -7.33 -11.01 7.30
CA CYS A 257 -7.35 -10.12 8.45
C CYS A 257 -7.79 -8.71 8.06
N VAL A 258 -7.25 -8.16 6.95
CA VAL A 258 -7.63 -6.82 6.48
C VAL A 258 -9.12 -6.77 6.10
N LYS A 259 -9.63 -7.73 5.33
CA LYS A 259 -11.05 -7.78 4.97
C LYS A 259 -11.95 -7.92 6.21
N HIS A 260 -11.60 -8.80 7.17
CA HIS A 260 -12.37 -8.90 8.40
C HIS A 260 -12.31 -7.62 9.24
N GLY A 261 -11.16 -6.93 9.28
CA GLY A 261 -11.04 -5.62 9.91
C GLY A 261 -11.98 -4.58 9.29
N VAL A 262 -12.13 -4.57 7.97
CA VAL A 262 -13.09 -3.72 7.25
C VAL A 262 -14.54 -4.05 7.65
N GLU A 263 -14.88 -5.35 7.80
CA GLU A 263 -16.19 -5.76 8.31
C GLU A 263 -16.42 -5.28 9.76
N VAL A 264 -15.41 -5.35 10.61
CA VAL A 264 -15.44 -4.81 11.99
C VAL A 264 -15.64 -3.29 12.00
N ALA A 265 -15.13 -2.59 10.99
CA ALA A 265 -15.36 -1.14 10.82
C ALA A 265 -16.76 -0.81 10.27
N GLY A 266 -17.59 -1.82 9.98
CA GLY A 266 -18.98 -1.63 9.54
C GLY A 266 -19.18 -1.56 8.03
N LEU A 267 -18.18 -1.94 7.24
CA LEU A 267 -18.24 -1.97 5.78
C LEU A 267 -18.32 -3.42 5.26
N TYR A 268 -18.85 -3.60 4.07
CA TYR A 268 -18.82 -4.91 3.42
C TYR A 268 -17.48 -5.13 2.69
N ALA A 269 -16.80 -6.23 3.01
CA ALA A 269 -15.55 -6.63 2.35
C ALA A 269 -15.75 -7.89 1.46
N GLY A 270 -16.70 -8.73 1.81
CA GLY A 270 -16.96 -9.97 1.10
C GLY A 270 -15.88 -11.05 1.23
N PRO A 271 -16.05 -12.20 0.59
CA PRO A 271 -15.07 -13.27 0.60
C PRO A 271 -13.80 -12.91 -0.18
N MET A 272 -12.70 -13.63 0.06
CA MET A 272 -11.55 -13.66 -0.83
C MET A 272 -11.86 -14.54 -2.03
N ARG A 273 -11.20 -14.27 -3.16
CA ARG A 273 -11.19 -15.21 -4.28
C ARG A 273 -10.35 -16.45 -3.97
N PRO A 274 -10.74 -17.64 -4.47
CA PRO A 274 -9.91 -18.84 -4.35
C PRO A 274 -8.48 -18.62 -4.86
N PRO A 275 -7.45 -19.26 -4.26
CA PRO A 275 -7.56 -20.35 -3.28
C PRO A 275 -7.71 -19.90 -1.81
N LEU A 276 -7.74 -18.62 -1.54
CA LEU A 276 -7.81 -18.11 -0.16
C LEU A 276 -9.19 -18.40 0.46
N LYS A 277 -9.18 -18.63 1.77
CA LYS A 277 -10.39 -18.84 2.58
C LYS A 277 -10.40 -17.84 3.74
N GLY A 278 -11.59 -17.46 4.20
CA GLY A 278 -11.78 -16.56 5.32
C GLY A 278 -11.15 -17.06 6.63
N LEU A 279 -11.09 -16.16 7.59
CA LEU A 279 -10.70 -16.48 8.97
C LEU A 279 -11.72 -17.42 9.61
N ASN A 280 -11.25 -18.34 10.45
CA ASN A 280 -12.11 -19.12 11.32
C ASN A 280 -12.62 -18.27 12.50
N LYS A 281 -13.51 -18.86 13.33
CA LYS A 281 -14.15 -18.12 14.45
C LYS A 281 -13.15 -17.65 15.51
N GLU A 282 -12.10 -18.40 15.76
CA GLU A 282 -11.09 -18.08 16.75
C GLU A 282 -10.19 -16.94 16.27
N GLU A 283 -9.71 -17.01 15.03
CA GLU A 283 -8.91 -15.98 14.37
C GLU A 283 -9.68 -14.64 14.29
N LYS A 284 -10.98 -14.67 13.98
CA LYS A 284 -11.84 -13.48 14.00
C LYS A 284 -11.90 -12.85 15.38
N ARG A 285 -12.14 -13.64 16.44
CA ARG A 285 -12.19 -13.15 17.83
C ARG A 285 -10.86 -12.54 18.28
N GLU A 286 -9.76 -13.18 17.93
CA GLU A 286 -8.42 -12.67 18.24
C GLU A 286 -8.20 -11.30 17.61
N LEU A 287 -8.42 -11.16 16.30
CA LEU A 287 -8.27 -9.89 15.59
C LEU A 287 -9.19 -8.81 16.16
N GLU A 288 -10.47 -9.12 16.43
CA GLU A 288 -11.42 -8.19 17.03
C GLU A 288 -10.96 -7.73 18.43
N GLN A 289 -10.38 -8.63 19.22
CA GLN A 289 -9.85 -8.26 20.53
C GLN A 289 -8.63 -7.33 20.40
N VAL A 290 -7.74 -7.62 19.46
CA VAL A 290 -6.57 -6.77 19.15
C VAL A 290 -7.02 -5.36 18.73
N ILE A 291 -7.99 -5.26 17.83
CA ILE A 291 -8.56 -3.98 17.37
C ILE A 291 -9.15 -3.19 18.54
N ARG A 292 -9.97 -3.83 19.40
CA ARG A 292 -10.57 -3.16 20.56
C ARG A 292 -9.52 -2.63 21.55
N THR A 293 -8.52 -3.47 21.85
CA THR A 293 -7.43 -3.10 22.76
C THR A 293 -6.63 -1.93 22.21
N LEU A 294 -6.27 -1.99 20.92
CA LEU A 294 -5.54 -0.92 20.25
C LEU A 294 -6.31 0.41 20.32
N LYS A 295 -7.58 0.44 19.93
CA LYS A 295 -8.40 1.67 19.97
C LYS A 295 -8.44 2.27 21.36
N THR A 296 -8.63 1.43 22.40
CA THR A 296 -8.66 1.88 23.80
C THR A 296 -7.32 2.48 24.23
N THR A 297 -6.20 1.81 23.89
CA THR A 297 -4.86 2.28 24.23
C THR A 297 -4.49 3.58 23.51
N ILE A 298 -4.81 3.68 22.21
CA ILE A 298 -4.55 4.90 21.44
C ILE A 298 -5.37 6.08 22.01
N LYS A 299 -6.63 5.85 22.39
CA LYS A 299 -7.45 6.87 23.03
C LYS A 299 -6.79 7.37 24.33
N SER A 300 -6.32 6.47 25.19
CA SER A 300 -5.60 6.83 26.44
C SER A 300 -4.33 7.65 26.15
N ILE A 301 -3.54 7.27 25.14
CA ILE A 301 -2.35 8.02 24.73
C ILE A 301 -2.72 9.43 24.23
N ARG A 302 -3.81 9.59 23.48
CA ARG A 302 -4.30 10.91 23.04
C ARG A 302 -4.72 11.82 24.19
N GLU A 303 -5.28 11.25 25.24
CA GLU A 303 -5.71 11.96 26.45
C GLU A 303 -4.56 12.27 27.45
N GLY A 304 -3.32 11.90 27.12
CA GLY A 304 -2.13 12.19 27.92
C GLY A 304 -1.85 11.20 29.06
N ASN A 305 -2.50 10.04 29.04
CA ASN A 305 -2.35 8.97 30.04
C ASN A 305 -1.34 7.90 29.62
#